data_ea37616f9b65b2a72a740d1bcfc90c75
#
_entry.id   ea37616f9b65b2a72a740d1bcfc90c75
#
_cell.length_a   1.000
_cell.length_b   1.000
_cell.length_c   1.000
_cell.angle_alpha   90.00
_cell.angle_beta   90.00
_cell.angle_gamma   90.00
#
_symmetry.space_group_name_H-M   'P 1'
#
loop_
_entity.id
_entity.type
_entity.pdbx_description
1 polymer ?
#
loop_
_entity_poly.entity_id
_entity_poly.type
_entity_poly.pdbx_seq_one_letter_code
_entity_poly.pdbx_strand_id
1 'polypeptide(L)'
;MRKRNVRGICAFLCTILLECLIPAGEVQAQRALDVARERGYQLEERYQPAGSIITEINTGQILWQENAQKQWPPASMTKLMTILLAYEEIKAGNLELESTAEVNERYTDIAGRYALSNNKMQPGASYTVAELMDLIIVPSSAAATYMLADMVESDPDRFVERMNQKAQELGMVNTKYFNCVGVTNNLLQPYHPVSQPLDGDNITTPEAVSYTH
;
A
#
# COMPACT_ATOMS: atom_id res chain seq x y z
N MET A 1 -45.62 -43.57 -28.87
CA MET A 1 -44.96 -42.62 -27.98
C MET A 1 -43.49 -42.97 -27.85
N ARG A 2 -42.60 -42.12 -28.42
CA ARG A 2 -41.17 -42.37 -28.54
C ARG A 2 -40.48 -41.74 -27.32
N LYS A 3 -39.95 -42.56 -26.39
CA LYS A 3 -39.13 -42.08 -25.25
C LYS A 3 -37.81 -41.52 -25.81
N ARG A 4 -37.66 -40.21 -25.79
CA ARG A 4 -36.42 -39.50 -26.16
C ARG A 4 -35.36 -39.79 -25.08
N ASN A 5 -34.21 -40.29 -25.53
CA ASN A 5 -33.05 -40.62 -24.70
C ASN A 5 -32.45 -39.37 -24.06
N VAL A 6 -32.82 -39.06 -22.84
CA VAL A 6 -32.28 -37.91 -22.03
C VAL A 6 -30.82 -38.19 -21.60
N ARG A 7 -30.39 -39.45 -21.62
CA ARG A 7 -29.02 -39.85 -21.22
C ARG A 7 -27.92 -39.35 -22.14
N GLY A 8 -28.22 -39.13 -23.45
CA GLY A 8 -27.21 -38.64 -24.41
C GLY A 8 -26.94 -37.14 -24.30
N ILE A 9 -27.90 -36.34 -23.85
CA ILE A 9 -27.76 -34.90 -23.74
C ILE A 9 -26.96 -34.50 -22.49
N CYS A 10 -27.12 -35.23 -21.39
CA CYS A 10 -26.32 -34.98 -20.18
C CYS A 10 -24.82 -35.32 -20.37
N ALA A 11 -24.53 -36.40 -21.13
CA ALA A 11 -23.11 -36.77 -21.42
C ALA A 11 -22.42 -35.73 -22.31
N PHE A 12 -23.13 -35.14 -23.29
CA PHE A 12 -22.59 -34.14 -24.20
C PHE A 12 -22.42 -32.77 -23.52
N LEU A 13 -23.27 -32.40 -22.57
CA LEU A 13 -23.11 -31.19 -21.74
C LEU A 13 -21.98 -31.32 -20.73
N CYS A 14 -21.73 -32.50 -20.18
CA CYS A 14 -20.58 -32.73 -19.27
C CYS A 14 -19.21 -32.69 -20.01
N THR A 15 -19.15 -33.16 -21.27
CA THR A 15 -17.92 -33.05 -22.07
C THR A 15 -17.58 -31.60 -22.47
N ILE A 16 -18.59 -30.78 -22.79
CA ILE A 16 -18.37 -29.36 -23.11
C ILE A 16 -17.95 -28.57 -21.86
N LEU A 17 -18.44 -28.91 -20.66
CA LEU A 17 -18.01 -28.29 -19.41
C LEU A 17 -16.60 -28.74 -18.96
N LEU A 18 -16.14 -29.92 -19.40
CA LEU A 18 -14.79 -30.41 -19.10
C LEU A 18 -13.71 -29.83 -20.03
N GLU A 19 -14.08 -29.44 -21.24
CA GLU A 19 -13.15 -28.77 -22.18
C GLU A 19 -12.95 -27.28 -21.87
N CYS A 20 -13.83 -26.68 -21.04
CA CYS A 20 -13.64 -25.30 -20.54
C CYS A 20 -12.76 -25.23 -19.27
N LEU A 21 -12.30 -26.34 -18.71
CA LEU A 21 -11.19 -26.43 -17.80
C LEU A 21 -9.88 -26.54 -18.59
N ILE A 22 -9.60 -25.55 -19.44
CA ILE A 22 -8.20 -25.23 -19.78
C ILE A 22 -7.60 -24.94 -18.41
N PRO A 23 -6.59 -25.72 -17.93
CA PRO A 23 -5.82 -25.25 -16.80
C PRO A 23 -5.38 -23.87 -17.22
N ALA A 24 -5.68 -22.85 -16.45
CA ALA A 24 -5.02 -21.57 -16.56
C ALA A 24 -3.54 -21.92 -16.38
N GLY A 25 -2.86 -22.25 -17.46
CA GLY A 25 -1.43 -22.33 -17.48
C GLY A 25 -1.02 -20.99 -16.91
N GLU A 26 -0.21 -21.00 -15.88
CA GLU A 26 0.42 -19.78 -15.43
C GLU A 26 1.03 -19.14 -16.67
N VAL A 27 0.35 -18.16 -17.23
CA VAL A 27 0.96 -17.27 -18.20
C VAL A 27 2.01 -16.56 -17.38
N GLN A 28 3.22 -17.12 -17.41
CA GLN A 28 4.36 -16.50 -16.76
C GLN A 28 4.49 -15.13 -17.42
N ALA A 29 4.05 -14.10 -16.70
CA ALA A 29 4.05 -12.75 -17.23
C ALA A 29 5.49 -12.42 -17.66
N GLN A 30 5.64 -11.94 -18.90
CA GLN A 30 6.93 -11.44 -19.38
C GLN A 30 7.47 -10.44 -18.35
N ARG A 31 8.78 -10.45 -18.09
CA ARG A 31 9.37 -9.47 -17.18
C ARG A 31 9.13 -8.05 -17.73
N ALA A 32 8.82 -7.12 -16.86
CA ALA A 32 8.55 -5.72 -17.23
C ALA A 32 9.69 -5.13 -18.09
N LEU A 33 10.94 -5.48 -17.78
CA LEU A 33 12.11 -5.05 -18.52
C LEU A 33 12.15 -5.63 -19.95
N ASP A 34 11.75 -6.88 -20.14
CA ASP A 34 11.75 -7.52 -21.46
C ASP A 34 10.68 -6.91 -22.34
N VAL A 35 9.49 -6.65 -21.81
CA VAL A 35 8.42 -5.91 -22.53
C VAL A 35 8.88 -4.52 -22.95
N ALA A 36 9.58 -3.79 -22.08
CA ALA A 36 10.12 -2.47 -22.42
C ALA A 36 11.18 -2.56 -23.52
N ARG A 37 12.08 -3.55 -23.47
CA ARG A 37 13.09 -3.79 -24.50
C ARG A 37 12.49 -4.15 -25.87
N GLU A 38 11.46 -4.97 -25.89
CA GLU A 38 10.70 -5.31 -27.12
C GLU A 38 10.05 -4.07 -27.75
N ARG A 39 9.72 -3.06 -26.94
CA ARG A 39 9.20 -1.75 -27.38
C ARG A 39 10.30 -0.76 -27.78
N GLY A 40 11.57 -1.18 -27.80
CA GLY A 40 12.72 -0.38 -28.25
C GLY A 40 13.40 0.45 -27.15
N TYR A 41 13.01 0.31 -25.88
CA TYR A 41 13.69 0.98 -24.78
C TYR A 41 14.99 0.25 -24.43
N GLN A 42 16.10 0.99 -24.35
CA GLN A 42 17.38 0.45 -23.90
C GLN A 42 17.50 0.60 -22.39
N LEU A 43 17.09 -0.42 -21.64
CA LEU A 43 17.12 -0.43 -20.19
C LEU A 43 18.12 -1.47 -19.67
N GLU A 44 18.88 -1.08 -18.66
CA GLU A 44 19.80 -1.97 -17.95
C GLU A 44 19.04 -2.89 -16.98
N GLU A 45 19.61 -4.04 -16.63
CA GLU A 45 19.00 -5.03 -15.75
C GLU A 45 18.66 -4.47 -14.36
N ARG A 46 19.43 -3.48 -13.87
CA ARG A 46 19.18 -2.81 -12.58
C ARG A 46 17.81 -2.10 -12.48
N TYR A 47 17.16 -1.85 -13.61
CA TYR A 47 15.82 -1.23 -13.65
C TYR A 47 14.67 -2.25 -13.62
N GLN A 48 15.00 -3.56 -13.55
CA GLN A 48 13.98 -4.58 -13.36
C GLN A 48 13.32 -4.41 -11.99
N PRO A 49 11.98 -4.20 -11.92
CA PRO A 49 11.28 -4.11 -10.63
C PRO A 49 11.33 -5.44 -9.88
N ALA A 50 11.37 -5.39 -8.55
CA ALA A 50 11.32 -6.59 -7.70
C ALA A 50 9.96 -7.30 -7.78
N GLY A 51 8.91 -6.52 -7.99
CA GLY A 51 7.55 -6.96 -8.25
C GLY A 51 6.73 -5.81 -8.85
N SER A 52 5.71 -6.13 -9.62
CA SER A 52 4.84 -5.15 -10.26
C SER A 52 3.43 -5.68 -10.44
N ILE A 53 2.45 -4.78 -10.45
CA ILE A 53 1.05 -5.08 -10.73
C ILE A 53 0.40 -3.88 -11.42
N ILE A 54 -0.51 -4.14 -12.33
CA ILE A 54 -1.42 -3.16 -12.93
C ILE A 54 -2.83 -3.73 -12.81
N THR A 55 -3.72 -2.97 -12.19
CA THR A 55 -5.12 -3.34 -12.00
C THR A 55 -6.03 -2.29 -12.63
N GLU A 56 -7.19 -2.71 -13.11
CA GLU A 56 -8.26 -1.81 -13.50
C GLU A 56 -9.07 -1.46 -12.23
N ILE A 57 -9.16 -0.16 -11.93
CA ILE A 57 -9.62 0.33 -10.62
C ILE A 57 -11.11 0.03 -10.33
N ASN A 58 -11.98 0.02 -11.34
CA ASN A 58 -13.41 -0.17 -11.13
C ASN A 58 -13.81 -1.65 -10.94
N THR A 59 -13.06 -2.55 -11.55
CA THR A 59 -13.37 -4.00 -11.57
C THR A 59 -12.42 -4.83 -10.71
N GLY A 60 -11.26 -4.26 -10.34
CA GLY A 60 -10.18 -5.00 -9.69
C GLY A 60 -9.47 -6.00 -10.62
N GLN A 61 -9.76 -5.97 -11.94
CA GLN A 61 -9.13 -6.89 -12.89
C GLN A 61 -7.63 -6.65 -12.96
N ILE A 62 -6.85 -7.71 -12.77
CA ILE A 62 -5.40 -7.67 -12.96
C ILE A 62 -5.12 -7.68 -14.46
N LEU A 63 -4.53 -6.59 -14.97
CA LEU A 63 -4.13 -6.44 -16.38
C LEU A 63 -2.68 -6.90 -16.62
N TRP A 64 -1.84 -6.81 -15.58
CA TRP A 64 -0.45 -7.22 -15.59
C TRP A 64 -0.01 -7.55 -14.17
N GLN A 65 0.82 -8.57 -14.03
CA GLN A 65 1.51 -8.83 -12.76
C GLN A 65 2.85 -9.54 -13.00
N GLU A 66 3.83 -9.19 -12.19
CA GLU A 66 5.12 -9.87 -12.12
C GLU A 66 5.56 -9.89 -10.65
N ASN A 67 5.78 -11.07 -10.08
CA ASN A 67 6.14 -11.24 -8.67
C ASN A 67 5.21 -10.45 -7.71
N ALA A 68 3.91 -10.35 -8.02
CA ALA A 68 2.95 -9.53 -7.28
C ALA A 68 2.81 -9.91 -5.81
N GLN A 69 3.14 -11.17 -5.46
CA GLN A 69 3.14 -11.69 -4.10
C GLN A 69 4.51 -11.58 -3.40
N LYS A 70 5.53 -11.07 -4.07
CA LYS A 70 6.87 -10.96 -3.48
C LYS A 70 6.86 -9.88 -2.41
N GLN A 71 7.22 -10.26 -1.20
CA GLN A 71 7.40 -9.33 -0.09
C GLN A 71 8.59 -8.41 -0.32
N TRP A 72 8.37 -7.11 -0.11
CA TRP A 72 9.39 -6.09 -0.24
C TRP A 72 9.07 -4.89 0.67
N PRO A 73 10.08 -4.16 1.17
CA PRO A 73 9.84 -2.92 1.87
C PRO A 73 9.12 -1.90 0.97
N PRO A 74 7.94 -1.40 1.37
CA PRO A 74 7.16 -0.46 0.56
C PRO A 74 7.73 0.95 0.55
N ALA A 75 8.68 1.25 1.42
CA ALA A 75 9.17 2.59 1.65
C ALA A 75 7.99 3.58 1.84
N SER A 76 8.02 4.74 1.21
CA SER A 76 6.99 5.78 1.37
C SER A 76 5.58 5.39 0.89
N MET A 77 5.40 4.28 0.17
CA MET A 77 4.05 3.76 -0.10
C MET A 77 3.30 3.38 1.19
N THR A 78 4.01 3.14 2.29
CA THR A 78 3.43 2.99 3.65
C THR A 78 2.46 4.11 3.99
N LYS A 79 2.74 5.34 3.57
CA LYS A 79 1.97 6.54 3.89
C LYS A 79 0.55 6.50 3.31
N LEU A 80 0.29 5.69 2.30
CA LEU A 80 -1.06 5.45 1.78
C LEU A 80 -1.96 4.83 2.85
N MET A 81 -1.42 3.91 3.68
CA MET A 81 -2.17 3.35 4.81
C MET A 81 -2.47 4.42 5.87
N THR A 82 -1.53 5.32 6.15
CA THR A 82 -1.76 6.44 7.08
C THR A 82 -2.88 7.36 6.58
N ILE A 83 -2.88 7.69 5.29
CA ILE A 83 -3.94 8.50 4.66
C ILE A 83 -5.28 7.75 4.69
N LEU A 84 -5.29 6.45 4.40
CA LEU A 84 -6.51 5.63 4.45
C LEU A 84 -7.16 5.67 5.83
N LEU A 85 -6.38 5.49 6.91
CA LEU A 85 -6.88 5.56 8.27
C LEU A 85 -7.44 6.95 8.62
N ALA A 86 -6.79 8.03 8.13
CA ALA A 86 -7.31 9.38 8.30
C ALA A 86 -8.64 9.59 7.55
N TYR A 87 -8.77 9.06 6.33
CA TYR A 87 -10.05 9.09 5.61
C TYR A 87 -11.16 8.31 6.30
N GLU A 88 -10.84 7.21 6.98
CA GLU A 88 -11.82 6.49 7.78
C GLU A 88 -12.32 7.32 8.97
N GLU A 89 -11.43 8.06 9.65
CA GLU A 89 -11.82 8.98 10.71
C GLU A 89 -12.69 10.14 10.17
N ILE A 90 -12.37 10.67 8.99
CA ILE A 90 -13.20 11.68 8.33
C ILE A 90 -14.58 11.11 8.00
N LYS A 91 -14.65 9.92 7.45
CA LYS A 91 -15.91 9.24 7.13
C LYS A 91 -16.74 8.92 8.38
N ALA A 92 -16.08 8.65 9.49
CA ALA A 92 -16.72 8.42 10.80
C ALA A 92 -17.17 9.73 11.48
N GLY A 93 -16.76 10.91 10.98
CA GLY A 93 -17.05 12.21 11.57
C GLY A 93 -16.18 12.56 12.79
N ASN A 94 -15.09 11.83 13.00
CA ASN A 94 -14.14 12.08 14.09
C ASN A 94 -13.05 13.09 13.68
N LEU A 95 -12.85 13.31 12.38
CA LEU A 95 -11.88 14.22 11.79
C LEU A 95 -12.52 14.96 10.62
N GLU A 96 -12.07 16.18 10.32
CA GLU A 96 -12.49 16.95 9.16
C GLU A 96 -11.26 17.36 8.34
N LEU A 97 -11.42 17.63 7.04
CA LEU A 97 -10.32 18.09 6.19
C LEU A 97 -9.75 19.44 6.67
N GLU A 98 -10.56 20.25 7.31
CA GLU A 98 -10.25 21.56 7.89
C GLU A 98 -9.68 21.47 9.33
N SER A 99 -9.74 20.30 9.97
CA SER A 99 -9.13 20.10 11.30
C SER A 99 -7.63 20.39 11.22
N THR A 100 -7.09 21.10 12.22
CA THR A 100 -5.71 21.60 12.20
C THR A 100 -4.84 20.95 13.28
N ALA A 101 -3.56 20.77 12.97
CA ALA A 101 -2.52 20.45 13.94
C ALA A 101 -1.40 21.48 13.90
N GLU A 102 -0.85 21.82 15.07
CA GLU A 102 0.26 22.75 15.23
C GLU A 102 1.60 22.02 15.23
N VAL A 103 2.59 22.60 14.55
CA VAL A 103 3.97 22.08 14.48
C VAL A 103 4.66 22.33 15.84
N ASN A 104 4.97 21.26 16.54
CA ASN A 104 5.77 21.26 17.76
C ASN A 104 7.24 20.89 17.49
N GLU A 105 8.07 20.83 18.54
CA GLU A 105 9.49 20.49 18.47
C GLU A 105 9.74 19.10 17.84
N ARG A 106 8.89 18.10 18.14
CA ARG A 106 8.99 16.75 17.55
C ARG A 106 8.88 16.78 16.04
N TYR A 107 7.89 17.49 15.51
CA TYR A 107 7.69 17.55 14.06
C TYR A 107 8.78 18.39 13.37
N THR A 108 9.26 19.45 14.02
CA THR A 108 10.38 20.26 13.54
C THR A 108 11.67 19.43 13.47
N ASP A 109 11.97 18.61 14.51
CA ASP A 109 13.11 17.71 14.51
C ASP A 109 13.02 16.68 13.38
N ILE A 110 11.85 16.03 13.21
CA ILE A 110 11.63 15.09 12.12
C ILE A 110 11.79 15.77 10.76
N ALA A 111 11.25 16.99 10.58
CA ALA A 111 11.36 17.77 9.35
C ALA A 111 12.82 18.15 9.00
N GLY A 112 13.66 18.28 10.00
CA GLY A 112 15.08 18.60 9.84
C GLY A 112 16.00 17.41 9.47
N ARG A 113 15.48 16.17 9.49
CA ARG A 113 16.31 14.98 9.28
C ARG A 113 16.63 14.73 7.83
N TYR A 114 17.90 14.78 7.48
CA TYR A 114 18.39 14.56 6.10
C TYR A 114 18.06 13.16 5.56
N ALA A 115 17.99 12.14 6.43
CA ALA A 115 17.71 10.76 6.05
C ALA A 115 16.22 10.51 5.66
N LEU A 116 15.34 11.49 5.88
CA LEU A 116 13.91 11.39 5.62
C LEU A 116 13.50 12.37 4.52
N SER A 117 12.54 11.96 3.69
CA SER A 117 11.85 12.88 2.80
C SER A 117 10.98 13.83 3.64
N ASN A 118 11.15 15.12 3.45
CA ASN A 118 10.45 16.13 4.23
C ASN A 118 10.29 17.45 3.47
N ASN A 119 9.39 18.28 3.98
CA ASN A 119 9.32 19.71 3.74
C ASN A 119 9.78 20.45 5.01
N LYS A 120 10.22 21.71 4.88
CA LYS A 120 10.51 22.55 6.04
C LYS A 120 9.20 22.87 6.78
N MET A 121 9.22 22.67 8.11
CA MET A 121 8.12 23.04 8.99
C MET A 121 8.60 24.07 10.02
N GLN A 122 7.82 25.13 10.19
CA GLN A 122 8.14 26.20 11.16
C GLN A 122 7.44 25.87 12.49
N PRO A 123 8.12 25.97 13.64
CA PRO A 123 7.48 25.82 14.95
C PRO A 123 6.29 26.77 15.09
N GLY A 124 5.15 26.29 15.60
CA GLY A 124 3.93 27.06 15.79
C GLY A 124 3.10 27.27 14.51
N ALA A 125 3.57 26.84 13.33
CA ALA A 125 2.73 26.82 12.14
C ALA A 125 1.63 25.76 12.29
N SER A 126 0.43 26.06 11.80
CA SER A 126 -0.68 25.11 11.76
C SER A 126 -0.93 24.63 10.34
N TYR A 127 -1.23 23.34 10.21
CA TYR A 127 -1.62 22.71 8.95
C TYR A 127 -2.95 22.01 9.10
N THR A 128 -3.81 22.14 8.10
CA THR A 128 -5.06 21.38 8.01
C THR A 128 -4.77 19.93 7.61
N VAL A 129 -5.72 19.02 7.86
CA VAL A 129 -5.64 17.62 7.39
C VAL A 129 -5.43 17.56 5.88
N ALA A 130 -6.14 18.40 5.10
CA ALA A 130 -5.97 18.48 3.65
C ALA A 130 -4.53 18.85 3.27
N GLU A 131 -3.97 19.91 3.88
CA GLU A 131 -2.59 20.33 3.63
C GLU A 131 -1.56 19.26 4.05
N LEU A 132 -1.80 18.55 5.16
CA LEU A 132 -0.94 17.45 5.58
C LEU A 132 -0.97 16.32 4.54
N MET A 133 -2.13 15.96 4.00
CA MET A 133 -2.25 14.94 2.94
C MET A 133 -1.49 15.36 1.68
N ASP A 134 -1.56 16.61 1.26
CA ASP A 134 -0.78 17.14 0.13
C ASP A 134 0.73 17.04 0.40
N LEU A 135 1.18 17.40 1.61
CA LEU A 135 2.57 17.30 2.01
C LEU A 135 3.06 15.83 2.13
N ILE A 136 2.16 14.90 2.40
CA ILE A 136 2.47 13.47 2.40
C ILE A 136 2.63 12.94 0.97
N ILE A 137 1.75 13.32 0.07
CA ILE A 137 1.72 12.79 -1.29
C ILE A 137 2.80 13.43 -2.18
N VAL A 138 2.96 14.74 -2.15
CA VAL A 138 3.82 15.44 -3.11
C VAL A 138 5.31 15.36 -2.73
N PRO A 139 5.77 15.91 -1.58
CA PRO A 139 7.17 15.79 -1.15
C PRO A 139 7.44 14.54 -0.31
N SER A 140 6.42 13.71 -0.06
CA SER A 140 6.54 12.52 0.80
C SER A 140 6.98 12.82 2.24
N SER A 141 6.47 13.92 2.82
CA SER A 141 6.91 14.43 4.13
C SER A 141 6.67 13.42 5.27
N ALA A 142 7.75 13.03 5.94
CA ALA A 142 7.68 12.20 7.14
C ALA A 142 7.06 12.96 8.32
N ALA A 143 7.39 14.25 8.49
CA ALA A 143 6.85 15.08 9.56
C ALA A 143 5.33 15.26 9.42
N ALA A 144 4.84 15.55 8.19
CA ALA A 144 3.40 15.63 7.93
C ALA A 144 2.71 14.29 8.19
N THR A 145 3.39 13.18 7.90
CA THR A 145 2.85 11.83 8.17
C THR A 145 2.68 11.59 9.67
N TYR A 146 3.66 11.98 10.49
CA TYR A 146 3.52 11.89 11.94
C TYR A 146 2.42 12.80 12.47
N MET A 147 2.30 14.03 11.96
CA MET A 147 1.23 14.94 12.36
C MET A 147 -0.14 14.34 12.07
N LEU A 148 -0.35 13.82 10.86
CA LEU A 148 -1.62 13.19 10.47
C LEU A 148 -1.89 11.92 11.28
N ALA A 149 -0.88 11.08 11.51
CA ALA A 149 -1.01 9.88 12.33
C ALA A 149 -1.42 10.22 13.77
N ASP A 150 -0.80 11.24 14.37
CA ASP A 150 -1.12 11.68 15.75
C ASP A 150 -2.53 12.29 15.85
N MET A 151 -3.09 12.87 14.78
CA MET A 151 -4.49 13.32 14.74
C MET A 151 -5.49 12.15 14.70
N VAL A 152 -5.08 11.01 14.19
CA VAL A 152 -5.88 9.76 14.13
C VAL A 152 -5.73 8.95 15.42
N GLU A 153 -4.50 8.78 15.89
CA GLU A 153 -4.14 8.06 17.12
C GLU A 153 -2.78 8.57 17.60
N SER A 154 -2.78 9.22 18.75
CA SER A 154 -1.60 9.90 19.29
C SER A 154 -0.53 8.95 19.87
N ASP A 155 -0.90 7.69 20.17
CA ASP A 155 0.02 6.65 20.56
C ASP A 155 0.59 5.94 19.33
N PRO A 156 1.90 6.05 19.03
CA PRO A 156 2.50 5.44 17.86
C PRO A 156 2.37 3.91 17.81
N ASP A 157 2.38 3.23 18.95
CA ASP A 157 2.22 1.78 19.01
C ASP A 157 0.80 1.37 18.64
N ARG A 158 -0.22 2.08 19.16
CA ARG A 158 -1.63 1.88 18.80
C ARG A 158 -1.90 2.23 17.35
N PHE A 159 -1.25 3.28 16.82
CA PHE A 159 -1.39 3.61 15.41
C PHE A 159 -0.90 2.46 14.52
N VAL A 160 0.25 1.86 14.85
CA VAL A 160 0.79 0.69 14.11
C VAL A 160 -0.12 -0.52 14.27
N GLU A 161 -0.71 -0.76 15.43
CA GLU A 161 -1.73 -1.81 15.61
C GLU A 161 -2.92 -1.60 14.68
N ARG A 162 -3.44 -0.37 14.58
CA ARG A 162 -4.52 -0.01 13.64
C ARG A 162 -4.13 -0.24 12.18
N MET A 163 -2.90 0.14 11.78
CA MET A 163 -2.39 -0.14 10.42
C MET A 163 -2.40 -1.64 10.13
N ASN A 164 -1.92 -2.46 11.05
CA ASN A 164 -1.87 -3.91 10.88
C ASN A 164 -3.27 -4.55 10.90
N GLN A 165 -4.17 -4.06 11.75
CA GLN A 165 -5.57 -4.49 11.74
C GLN A 165 -6.23 -4.15 10.39
N LYS A 166 -6.04 -2.93 9.88
CA LYS A 166 -6.57 -2.53 8.57
C LYS A 166 -6.00 -3.38 7.43
N ALA A 167 -4.72 -3.71 7.48
CA ALA A 167 -4.12 -4.63 6.51
C ALA A 167 -4.82 -6.01 6.51
N GLN A 168 -5.14 -6.55 7.69
CA GLN A 168 -5.89 -7.81 7.79
C GLN A 168 -7.32 -7.69 7.24
N GLU A 169 -8.03 -6.60 7.58
CA GLU A 169 -9.39 -6.33 7.08
C GLU A 169 -9.44 -6.24 5.55
N LEU A 170 -8.38 -5.70 4.93
CA LEU A 170 -8.23 -5.61 3.47
C LEU A 170 -7.68 -6.90 2.83
N GLY A 171 -7.40 -7.95 3.60
CA GLY A 171 -6.85 -9.20 3.07
C GLY A 171 -5.37 -9.12 2.68
N MET A 172 -4.62 -8.12 3.16
CA MET A 172 -3.19 -7.94 2.91
C MET A 172 -2.33 -8.89 3.76
N VAL A 173 -2.50 -10.20 3.57
CA VAL A 173 -1.96 -11.27 4.45
C VAL A 173 -0.43 -11.28 4.54
N ASN A 174 0.26 -10.74 3.54
CA ASN A 174 1.72 -10.65 3.47
C ASN A 174 2.26 -9.27 3.84
N THR A 175 1.46 -8.44 4.53
CA THR A 175 1.82 -7.08 4.94
C THR A 175 2.02 -7.01 6.45
N LYS A 176 3.06 -6.30 6.87
CA LYS A 176 3.29 -5.94 8.26
C LYS A 176 3.87 -4.54 8.35
N TYR A 177 3.24 -3.72 9.16
CA TYR A 177 3.69 -2.37 9.48
C TYR A 177 4.41 -2.33 10.83
N PHE A 178 5.48 -1.55 10.90
CA PHE A 178 6.29 -1.27 12.09
C PHE A 178 6.32 0.23 12.42
N ASN A 179 5.94 1.08 11.45
CA ASN A 179 5.79 2.53 11.62
C ASN A 179 4.91 3.12 10.51
N CYS A 180 4.51 4.37 10.69
CA CYS A 180 3.62 5.09 9.77
C CYS A 180 4.34 5.68 8.53
N VAL A 181 5.67 5.69 8.49
CA VAL A 181 6.47 6.47 7.51
C VAL A 181 7.04 5.61 6.38
N GLY A 182 7.47 4.37 6.68
CA GLY A 182 8.05 3.45 5.71
C GLY A 182 9.56 3.56 5.58
N VAL A 183 10.25 3.76 6.69
CA VAL A 183 11.71 3.63 6.82
C VAL A 183 12.00 2.73 8.01
N THR A 184 13.24 2.24 8.13
CA THR A 184 13.64 1.44 9.29
C THR A 184 13.51 2.25 10.59
N ASN A 185 13.01 1.65 11.66
CA ASN A 185 12.73 2.33 12.93
C ASN A 185 13.96 3.04 13.54
N ASN A 186 15.18 2.54 13.31
CA ASN A 186 16.39 3.19 13.78
C ASN A 186 16.57 4.62 13.24
N LEU A 187 16.06 4.94 12.04
CA LEU A 187 16.07 6.29 11.46
C LEU A 187 15.02 7.22 12.09
N LEU A 188 14.08 6.67 12.83
CA LEU A 188 12.97 7.41 13.46
C LEU A 188 13.25 7.75 14.93
N GLN A 189 14.33 7.23 15.54
CA GLN A 189 14.61 7.48 16.95
C GLN A 189 14.68 8.98 17.27
N PRO A 190 14.13 9.41 18.41
CA PRO A 190 13.46 8.60 19.46
C PRO A 190 11.96 8.40 19.25
N TYR A 191 11.43 8.71 18.07
CA TYR A 191 9.98 8.80 17.79
C TYR A 191 9.36 7.54 17.18
N HIS A 192 10.14 6.45 17.05
CA HIS A 192 9.61 5.17 16.58
C HIS A 192 8.66 4.56 17.63
N PRO A 193 7.70 3.70 17.23
CA PRO A 193 6.87 2.95 18.16
C PRO A 193 7.74 2.09 19.09
N VAL A 194 7.57 2.24 20.40
CA VAL A 194 8.50 1.63 21.40
C VAL A 194 8.36 0.12 21.51
N SER A 195 7.20 -0.44 21.18
CA SER A 195 6.98 -1.89 21.14
C SER A 195 7.62 -2.56 19.91
N GLN A 196 8.03 -1.77 18.90
CA GLN A 196 8.58 -2.29 17.66
C GLN A 196 10.11 -2.33 17.69
N PRO A 197 10.74 -3.35 17.08
CA PRO A 197 12.19 -3.46 17.05
C PRO A 197 12.83 -2.31 16.25
N LEU A 198 14.05 -1.91 16.64
CA LEU A 198 14.78 -0.82 15.98
C LEU A 198 15.15 -1.12 14.53
N ASP A 199 15.37 -2.37 14.19
CA ASP A 199 15.62 -2.86 12.83
C ASP A 199 14.31 -3.17 12.08
N GLY A 200 13.14 -2.90 12.69
CA GLY A 200 11.83 -3.07 12.08
C GLY A 200 11.70 -2.21 10.83
N ASP A 201 11.40 -2.85 9.72
CA ASP A 201 11.07 -2.21 8.44
C ASP A 201 9.74 -2.77 7.92
N ASN A 202 8.91 -1.89 7.37
CA ASN A 202 7.62 -2.29 6.85
C ASN A 202 7.80 -3.27 5.69
N ILE A 203 6.91 -4.25 5.59
CA ILE A 203 6.90 -5.26 4.52
C ILE A 203 5.50 -5.34 3.92
N THR A 204 5.43 -5.41 2.60
CA THR A 204 4.19 -5.62 1.86
C THR A 204 4.45 -6.28 0.51
N THR A 205 3.42 -6.47 -0.30
CA THR A 205 3.51 -6.99 -1.67
C THR A 205 2.89 -6.01 -2.67
N PRO A 206 3.29 -6.01 -3.95
CA PRO A 206 2.62 -5.19 -4.97
C PRO A 206 1.11 -5.39 -5.00
N GLU A 207 0.63 -6.63 -4.87
CA GLU A 207 -0.79 -6.93 -4.84
C GLU A 207 -1.48 -6.30 -3.63
N ALA A 208 -0.90 -6.43 -2.43
CA ALA A 208 -1.46 -5.84 -1.22
C ALA A 208 -1.57 -4.31 -1.32
N VAL A 209 -0.56 -3.63 -1.90
CA VAL A 209 -0.61 -2.17 -2.10
C VAL A 209 -1.78 -1.78 -3.02
N SER A 210 -2.15 -2.60 -4.00
CA SER A 210 -3.27 -2.32 -4.90
C SER A 210 -4.62 -2.25 -4.17
N TYR A 211 -4.75 -2.82 -2.97
CA TYR A 211 -5.97 -2.80 -2.16
C TYR A 211 -6.15 -1.54 -1.31
N THR A 212 -5.10 -0.72 -1.13
CA THR A 212 -5.15 0.52 -0.36
C THR A 212 -5.66 1.73 -1.17
N HIS A 213 -6.10 1.52 -2.38
CA HIS A 213 -6.56 2.57 -3.30
C HIS A 213 -8.08 2.64 -3.41
#